data_bccd0bca608ff39dc16c151d7bdab12e
#
_entry.id   bccd0bca608ff39dc16c151d7bdab12e
#
_cell.length_a   1.000
_cell.length_b   1.000
_cell.length_c   1.000
_cell.angle_alpha   90.00
_cell.angle_beta   90.00
_cell.angle_gamma   90.00
#
_symmetry.space_group_name_H-M   'P 1'
#
loop_
_entity.id
_entity.type
_entity.pdbx_description
1 polymer ?
#
loop_
_entity_poly.entity_id
_entity_poly.type
_entity_poly.pdbx_seq_one_letter_code
_entity_poly.pdbx_strand_id
1 'polypeptide(L)'
;MAKDPTVDPRVTRTRHAVLAAAREVLLDEGWEGVTLGRVAERSGYARTTLYRHWPQRLDLLRDLIREEARLAHTTPMGDLRDDLVAELEAFRVAVTSTGLGRVMIAIGQQAR
;
A
#
# COMPACT_ATOMS: atom_id res chain seq x y z
N MET A 1 9.02 -15.36 -19.62
CA MET A 1 9.59 -14.74 -18.43
C MET A 1 9.56 -15.73 -17.26
N ALA A 2 10.71 -16.01 -16.70
CA ALA A 2 10.79 -16.99 -15.62
C ALA A 2 10.17 -16.43 -14.35
N LYS A 3 9.23 -17.18 -13.76
CA LYS A 3 8.72 -16.88 -12.43
C LYS A 3 9.82 -17.15 -11.42
N ASP A 4 9.94 -16.27 -10.43
CA ASP A 4 10.81 -16.55 -9.30
C ASP A 4 10.28 -17.81 -8.58
N PRO A 5 11.07 -18.91 -8.53
CA PRO A 5 10.58 -20.15 -7.93
C PRO A 5 10.37 -20.04 -6.42
N THR A 6 10.86 -18.97 -5.78
CA THR A 6 10.67 -18.75 -4.33
C THR A 6 9.35 -18.08 -4.02
N VAL A 7 8.61 -17.57 -5.04
CA VAL A 7 7.36 -16.86 -4.87
C VAL A 7 6.20 -17.81 -5.11
N ASP A 8 5.46 -18.12 -4.05
CA ASP A 8 4.23 -18.90 -4.15
C ASP A 8 3.11 -17.98 -4.66
N PRO A 9 2.41 -18.33 -5.76
CA PRO A 9 1.29 -17.55 -6.27
C PRO A 9 0.17 -17.31 -5.25
N ARG A 10 -0.02 -18.23 -4.32
CA ARG A 10 -1.02 -18.08 -3.25
C ARG A 10 -0.65 -16.93 -2.31
N VAL A 11 0.64 -16.84 -1.95
CA VAL A 11 1.17 -15.77 -1.09
C VAL A 11 0.97 -14.43 -1.77
N THR A 12 1.31 -14.32 -3.04
CA THR A 12 1.14 -13.08 -3.81
C THR A 12 -0.32 -12.67 -3.87
N ARG A 13 -1.22 -13.62 -4.12
CA ARG A 13 -2.66 -13.35 -4.19
C ARG A 13 -3.21 -12.87 -2.85
N THR A 14 -2.81 -13.52 -1.76
CA THR A 14 -3.21 -13.12 -0.41
C THR A 14 -2.73 -11.71 -0.09
N ARG A 15 -1.47 -11.41 -0.39
CA ARG A 15 -0.92 -10.07 -0.15
C ARG A 15 -1.69 -9.00 -0.92
N HIS A 16 -1.98 -9.24 -2.19
CA HIS A 16 -2.75 -8.30 -3.01
C HIS A 16 -4.15 -8.07 -2.45
N ALA A 17 -4.85 -9.14 -2.06
CA ALA A 17 -6.20 -9.02 -1.49
C ALA A 17 -6.19 -8.26 -0.18
N VAL A 18 -5.23 -8.54 0.70
CA VAL A 18 -5.13 -7.88 1.99
C VAL A 18 -4.75 -6.41 1.82
N LEU A 19 -3.81 -6.10 0.93
CA LEU A 19 -3.41 -4.71 0.67
C LEU A 19 -4.56 -3.90 0.04
N ALA A 20 -5.37 -4.52 -0.81
CA ALA A 20 -6.57 -3.88 -1.36
C ALA A 20 -7.56 -3.54 -0.24
N ALA A 21 -7.78 -4.48 0.69
CA ALA A 21 -8.64 -4.23 1.85
C ALA A 21 -8.06 -3.14 2.76
N ALA A 22 -6.75 -3.15 2.98
CA ALA A 22 -6.08 -2.12 3.77
C ALA A 22 -6.26 -0.74 3.14
N ARG A 23 -6.19 -0.65 1.82
CA ARG A 23 -6.43 0.60 1.10
C ARG A 23 -7.86 1.10 1.31
N GLU A 24 -8.84 0.19 1.26
CA GLU A 24 -10.23 0.55 1.54
C GLU A 24 -10.39 1.11 2.96
N VAL A 25 -9.78 0.48 3.94
CA VAL A 25 -9.81 0.96 5.33
C VAL A 25 -9.16 2.34 5.41
N LEU A 26 -8.03 2.53 4.74
CA LEU A 26 -7.34 3.81 4.72
C LEU A 26 -8.24 4.92 4.17
N LEU A 27 -8.95 4.66 3.08
CA LEU A 27 -9.84 5.65 2.46
C LEU A 27 -11.06 5.94 3.32
N ASP A 28 -11.61 4.94 3.99
CA ASP A 28 -12.82 5.06 4.80
C ASP A 28 -12.56 5.63 6.20
N GLU A 29 -11.48 5.19 6.84
CA GLU A 29 -11.24 5.44 8.25
C GLU A 29 -9.93 6.18 8.54
N GLY A 30 -9.14 6.48 7.51
CA GLY A 30 -7.83 7.11 7.67
C GLY A 30 -6.77 6.10 8.14
N TRP A 31 -5.53 6.56 8.25
CA TRP A 31 -4.41 5.69 8.60
C TRP A 31 -4.54 5.09 10.00
N GLU A 32 -5.22 5.78 10.92
CA GLU A 32 -5.44 5.31 12.29
C GLU A 32 -6.29 4.04 12.33
N GLY A 33 -7.20 3.88 11.36
CA GLY A 33 -8.04 2.70 11.24
C GLY A 33 -7.33 1.49 10.64
N VAL A 34 -6.15 1.68 10.03
CA VAL A 34 -5.43 0.60 9.38
C VAL A 34 -4.67 -0.21 10.44
N THR A 35 -5.36 -1.19 11.00
CA THR A 35 -4.80 -2.16 11.95
C THR A 35 -4.92 -3.55 11.36
N LEU A 36 -4.09 -4.49 11.82
CA LEU A 36 -4.15 -5.87 11.34
C LEU A 36 -5.52 -6.48 11.57
N GLY A 37 -6.12 -6.23 12.73
CA GLY A 37 -7.47 -6.72 13.04
C GLY A 37 -8.53 -6.17 12.11
N ARG A 38 -8.50 -4.86 11.86
CA ARG A 38 -9.48 -4.21 10.99
C ARG A 38 -9.35 -4.67 9.55
N VAL A 39 -8.12 -4.80 9.08
CA VAL A 39 -7.84 -5.27 7.72
C VAL A 39 -8.22 -6.74 7.58
N ALA A 40 -8.02 -7.55 8.62
CA ALA A 40 -8.47 -8.95 8.60
C ALA A 40 -9.99 -9.03 8.43
N GLU A 41 -10.75 -8.23 9.18
CA GLU A 41 -12.20 -8.17 9.04
C GLU A 41 -12.62 -7.79 7.62
N ARG A 42 -12.01 -6.74 7.08
CA ARG A 42 -12.36 -6.23 5.75
C ARG A 42 -11.97 -7.19 4.63
N SER A 43 -10.84 -7.86 4.76
CA SER A 43 -10.32 -8.77 3.73
C SER A 43 -10.96 -10.16 3.76
N GLY A 44 -11.52 -10.55 4.91
CA GLY A 44 -12.03 -11.89 5.12
C GLY A 44 -10.96 -12.92 5.47
N TYR A 45 -9.69 -12.54 5.55
CA TYR A 45 -8.61 -13.43 5.97
C TYR A 45 -8.48 -13.45 7.48
N ALA A 46 -7.99 -14.57 8.03
CA ALA A 46 -7.75 -14.69 9.46
C ALA A 46 -6.60 -13.79 9.91
N ARG A 47 -6.68 -13.29 11.16
CA ARG A 47 -5.59 -12.49 11.74
C ARG A 47 -4.26 -13.21 11.72
N THR A 48 -4.28 -14.53 11.98
CA THR A 48 -3.06 -15.35 11.96
C THR A 48 -2.39 -15.33 10.59
N THR A 49 -3.18 -15.31 9.52
CA THR A 49 -2.67 -15.19 8.17
C THR A 49 -1.97 -13.85 7.96
N LEU A 50 -2.58 -12.77 8.43
CA LEU A 50 -1.99 -11.44 8.33
C LEU A 50 -0.70 -11.34 9.15
N TYR A 51 -0.70 -11.83 10.39
CA TYR A 51 0.49 -11.80 11.24
C TYR A 51 1.66 -12.59 10.66
N ARG A 52 1.37 -13.60 9.86
CA ARG A 52 2.43 -14.36 9.18
C ARG A 52 3.16 -13.51 8.14
N HIS A 53 2.42 -12.64 7.43
CA HIS A 53 2.99 -11.75 6.41
C HIS A 53 3.50 -10.44 7.00
N TRP A 54 2.78 -9.92 7.98
CA TRP A 54 3.07 -8.64 8.62
C TRP A 54 3.02 -8.81 10.13
N PRO A 55 4.18 -9.15 10.74
CA PRO A 55 4.23 -9.36 12.20
C PRO A 55 3.80 -8.14 13.01
N GLN A 56 4.02 -6.93 12.46
CA GLN A 56 3.66 -5.69 13.12
C GLN A 56 2.87 -4.80 12.17
N ARG A 57 2.06 -3.91 12.76
CA ARG A 57 1.29 -2.92 11.99
C ARG A 57 2.18 -2.11 11.06
N LEU A 58 3.36 -1.74 11.51
CA LEU A 58 4.29 -0.95 10.71
C LEU A 58 4.70 -1.66 9.42
N ASP A 59 4.83 -2.98 9.47
CA ASP A 59 5.15 -3.77 8.27
C ASP A 59 4.04 -3.66 7.23
N LEU A 60 2.79 -3.74 7.67
CA LEU A 60 1.64 -3.59 6.79
C LEU A 60 1.57 -2.18 6.20
N LEU A 61 1.79 -1.17 7.02
CA LEU A 61 1.78 0.22 6.56
C LEU A 61 2.86 0.50 5.52
N ARG A 62 4.04 -0.06 5.68
CA ARG A 62 5.14 0.08 4.72
C ARG A 62 4.76 -0.52 3.36
N ASP A 63 4.18 -1.71 3.37
CA ASP A 63 3.77 -2.34 2.12
C ASP A 63 2.61 -1.59 1.47
N LEU A 64 1.69 -1.06 2.28
CA LEU A 64 0.59 -0.25 1.77
C LEU A 64 1.10 1.02 1.09
N ILE A 65 2.09 1.69 1.69
CA ILE A 65 2.71 2.88 1.10
C ILE A 65 3.38 2.53 -0.23
N ARG A 66 4.11 1.42 -0.27
CA ARG A 66 4.76 0.98 -1.50
C ARG A 66 3.74 0.76 -2.61
N GLU A 67 2.61 0.14 -2.28
CA GLU A 67 1.55 -0.10 -3.24
C GLU A 67 0.92 1.21 -3.72
N GLU A 68 0.64 2.14 -2.81
CA GLU A 68 0.11 3.45 -3.19
C GLU A 68 1.10 4.26 -4.03
N ALA A 69 2.38 4.19 -3.72
CA ALA A 69 3.42 4.85 -4.49
C ALA A 69 3.50 4.26 -5.91
N ARG A 70 3.39 2.93 -6.03
CA ARG A 70 3.38 2.26 -7.33
C ARG A 70 2.20 2.72 -8.18
N LEU A 71 1.02 2.84 -7.57
CA LEU A 71 -0.19 3.27 -8.27
C LEU A 71 -0.15 4.75 -8.64
N ALA A 72 0.67 5.55 -7.94
CA ALA A 72 0.80 6.96 -8.22
C ALA A 72 1.70 7.26 -9.42
N HIS A 73 2.48 6.29 -9.88
CA HIS A 73 3.34 6.47 -11.04
C HIS A 73 2.54 6.34 -12.34
N THR A 74 2.91 7.15 -13.31
CA THR A 74 2.26 7.15 -14.61
C THR A 74 3.13 6.42 -15.65
N THR A 75 2.50 6.01 -16.76
CA THR A 75 3.23 5.40 -17.87
C THR A 75 3.87 6.52 -18.70
N PRO A 76 5.21 6.47 -18.93
CA PRO A 76 5.88 7.47 -19.77
C PRO A 76 5.33 7.48 -21.18
N MET A 77 5.12 8.67 -21.71
CA MET A 77 4.59 8.88 -23.07
C MET A 77 5.68 9.31 -24.06
N GLY A 78 6.91 9.48 -23.60
CA GLY A 78 8.03 9.84 -24.45
C GLY A 78 8.40 11.33 -24.45
N ASP A 79 7.55 12.20 -23.89
CA ASP A 79 7.86 13.62 -23.71
C ASP A 79 8.26 13.86 -22.26
N LEU A 80 9.51 14.22 -22.04
CA LEU A 80 10.06 14.37 -20.68
C LEU A 80 9.28 15.37 -19.84
N ARG A 81 8.93 16.51 -20.45
CA ARG A 81 8.22 17.57 -19.71
C ARG A 81 6.82 17.11 -19.30
N ASP A 82 6.08 16.55 -20.25
CA ASP A 82 4.72 16.09 -20.00
C ASP A 82 4.71 14.90 -19.02
N ASP A 83 5.68 13.99 -19.18
CA ASP A 83 5.83 12.86 -18.27
C ASP A 83 6.13 13.33 -16.84
N LEU A 84 7.01 14.32 -16.68
CA LEU A 84 7.33 14.88 -15.37
C LEU A 84 6.13 15.55 -14.73
N VAL A 85 5.38 16.36 -15.50
CA VAL A 85 4.17 16.99 -15.01
C VAL A 85 3.15 15.95 -14.58
N ALA A 86 2.95 14.90 -15.39
CA ALA A 86 2.03 13.82 -15.07
C ALA A 86 2.42 13.09 -13.78
N GLU A 87 3.73 12.83 -13.58
CA GLU A 87 4.23 12.20 -12.36
C GLU A 87 4.00 13.07 -11.13
N LEU A 88 4.28 14.36 -11.23
CA LEU A 88 4.08 15.30 -10.14
C LEU A 88 2.60 15.42 -9.78
N GLU A 89 1.73 15.47 -10.77
CA GLU A 89 0.29 15.53 -10.56
C GLU A 89 -0.24 14.24 -9.93
N ALA A 90 0.21 13.08 -10.39
CA ALA A 90 -0.17 11.79 -9.82
C ALA A 90 0.27 11.69 -8.35
N PHE A 91 1.47 12.15 -8.04
CA PHE A 91 1.99 12.19 -6.68
C PHE A 91 1.14 13.12 -5.80
N ARG A 92 0.83 14.31 -6.30
CA ARG A 92 -0.01 15.26 -5.58
C ARG A 92 -1.38 14.65 -5.25
N VAL A 93 -2.01 14.02 -6.21
CA VAL A 93 -3.31 13.36 -6.01
C VAL A 93 -3.19 12.25 -4.97
N ALA A 94 -2.16 11.42 -5.07
CA ALA A 94 -1.97 10.33 -4.11
C ALA A 94 -1.80 10.86 -2.68
N VAL A 95 -0.98 11.89 -2.49
CA VAL A 95 -0.72 12.47 -1.17
C VAL A 95 -1.97 13.12 -0.58
N THR A 96 -2.74 13.83 -1.40
CA THR A 96 -3.88 14.61 -0.90
C THR A 96 -5.16 13.80 -0.80
N SER A 97 -5.37 12.83 -1.69
CA SER A 97 -6.64 12.10 -1.78
C SER A 97 -6.68 10.85 -0.91
N THR A 98 -5.54 10.15 -0.74
CA THR A 98 -5.50 8.88 -0.01
C THR A 98 -4.98 9.01 1.42
N GLY A 99 -4.52 10.18 1.80
CA GLY A 99 -3.86 10.35 3.10
C GLY A 99 -2.46 9.77 3.17
N LEU A 100 -1.87 9.46 2.01
CA LEU A 100 -0.54 8.86 1.93
C LEU A 100 0.52 9.69 2.66
N GLY A 101 0.45 11.02 2.55
CA GLY A 101 1.38 11.92 3.24
C GLY A 101 1.33 11.74 4.76
N ARG A 102 0.14 11.59 5.33
CA ARG A 102 -0.03 11.36 6.77
C ARG A 102 0.58 10.02 7.19
N VAL A 103 0.36 8.99 6.39
CA VAL A 103 0.90 7.66 6.67
C VAL A 103 2.42 7.70 6.64
N MET A 104 3.00 8.37 5.66
CA MET A 104 4.45 8.51 5.54
C MET A 104 5.05 9.24 6.74
N ILE A 105 4.40 10.32 7.18
CA ILE A 105 4.83 11.07 8.37
C ILE A 105 4.77 10.20 9.62
N ALA A 106 3.65 9.48 9.80
CA ALA A 106 3.47 8.63 10.95
C ALA A 106 4.53 7.53 11.04
N ILE A 107 4.85 6.91 9.91
CA ILE A 107 5.91 5.89 9.85
C ILE A 107 7.26 6.51 10.17
N GLY A 108 7.56 7.68 9.63
CA GLY A 108 8.80 8.38 9.92
C GLY A 108 8.99 8.68 11.40
N GLN A 109 7.91 9.08 12.09
CA GLN A 109 7.95 9.34 13.52
C GLN A 109 8.17 8.07 14.34
N GLN A 110 7.56 6.95 13.94
CA GLN A 110 7.70 5.68 14.65
C GLN A 110 9.06 5.02 14.40
N ALA A 111 9.70 5.34 13.30
CA ALA A 111 11.00 4.76 12.94
C ALA A 111 12.19 5.39 13.68
N ARG A 112 11.95 6.41 14.47
CA ARG A 112 13.01 7.07 15.27
C ARG A 112 13.32 6.32 16.55
#